data_e3ea5ea514fe6a98b4920131ea59d08a
#
_entry.id   e3ea5ea514fe6a98b4920131ea59d08a
#
_cell.length_a   1.000
_cell.length_b   1.000
_cell.length_c   1.000
_cell.angle_alpha   90.00
_cell.angle_beta   90.00
_cell.angle_gamma   90.00
#
_symmetry.space_group_name_H-M   'P 1'
#
loop_
_entity.id
_entity.type
_entity.pdbx_description
1 polymer ?
#
loop_
_entity_poly.entity_id
_entity_poly.type
_entity_poly.pdbx_seq_one_letter_code
_entity_poly.pdbx_strand_id
1 'polypeptide(L)'
;MSVLVDHFDVFAGGFWLTFQLCILAATGALLVGTLVAVMRISPVPPLRWIGTAYVTVFRNSPLTIVMFFAAFGLPALGSNADFLRIPGLTSIFSRLGIDLPYFRFAVIALALYTAAFVCEAIRSGINAVPPGQAEAARAIGLTFGQNLRYVVLPQAWKSAVVPLGSVIIAMIKNSALAGFFGVIGDLSNSAQNLTSALGEPIIPVFIGVSIGFLVMTVPLGILLDRIERRRAVAAR
;
A
#
# COMPACT_ATOMS: atom_id res chain seq x y z
N MET A 1 5.52 -3.26 32.10
CA MET A 1 4.48 -2.21 31.95
C MET A 1 5.07 -0.81 32.06
N SER A 2 6.09 -0.59 32.92
CA SER A 2 6.81 0.68 33.02
C SER A 2 7.37 1.14 31.68
N VAL A 3 8.02 0.26 30.90
CA VAL A 3 8.63 0.58 29.58
C VAL A 3 7.66 1.27 28.62
N LEU A 4 6.37 0.88 28.60
CA LEU A 4 5.36 1.49 27.73
C LEU A 4 5.00 2.90 28.17
N VAL A 5 5.06 3.18 29.46
CA VAL A 5 4.77 4.50 30.03
C VAL A 5 5.99 5.40 29.92
N ASP A 6 7.17 4.86 30.26
CA ASP A 6 8.43 5.60 30.30
C ASP A 6 8.89 6.04 28.89
N HIS A 7 8.53 5.26 27.85
CA HIS A 7 8.87 5.53 26.44
C HIS A 7 7.65 5.79 25.55
N PHE A 8 6.54 6.27 26.14
CA PHE A 8 5.31 6.52 25.37
C PHE A 8 5.51 7.50 24.21
N ASP A 9 6.32 8.52 24.40
CA ASP A 9 6.67 9.51 23.38
C ASP A 9 7.38 8.86 22.17
N VAL A 10 8.27 7.89 22.41
CA VAL A 10 8.97 7.13 21.38
C VAL A 10 7.98 6.27 20.57
N PHE A 11 7.07 5.57 21.26
CA PHE A 11 6.03 4.78 20.57
C PHE A 11 5.05 5.67 19.80
N ALA A 12 4.65 6.80 20.36
CA ALA A 12 3.73 7.73 19.71
C ALA A 12 4.37 8.39 18.48
N GLY A 13 5.63 8.80 18.58
CA GLY A 13 6.40 9.32 17.45
C GLY A 13 6.58 8.29 16.35
N GLY A 14 6.98 7.08 16.72
CA GLY A 14 7.13 5.96 15.78
C GLY A 14 5.82 5.56 15.10
N PHE A 15 4.72 5.53 15.84
CA PHE A 15 3.38 5.32 15.29
C PHE A 15 3.03 6.39 14.24
N TRP A 16 3.26 7.67 14.57
CA TRP A 16 2.94 8.77 13.66
C TRP A 16 3.74 8.70 12.36
N LEU A 17 5.03 8.42 12.45
CA LEU A 17 5.88 8.28 11.26
C LEU A 17 5.46 7.08 10.40
N THR A 18 5.18 5.93 11.03
CA THR A 18 4.68 4.75 10.34
C THR A 18 3.32 5.02 9.68
N PHE A 19 2.42 5.75 10.36
CA PHE A 19 1.12 6.12 9.81
C PHE A 19 1.25 7.01 8.57
N GLN A 20 2.13 8.02 8.61
CA GLN A 20 2.43 8.87 7.44
C GLN A 20 2.99 8.07 6.28
N LEU A 21 3.93 7.14 6.56
CA LEU A 21 4.49 6.23 5.56
C LEU A 21 3.38 5.41 4.91
N CYS A 22 2.48 4.84 5.71
CA CYS A 22 1.36 4.04 5.21
C CYS A 22 0.41 4.85 4.33
N ILE A 23 0.05 6.07 4.71
CA ILE A 23 -0.85 6.93 3.92
C ILE A 23 -0.23 7.27 2.56
N LEU A 24 1.04 7.67 2.55
CA LEU A 24 1.74 8.02 1.31
C LEU A 24 1.92 6.81 0.40
N ALA A 25 2.33 5.67 0.98
CA ALA A 25 2.49 4.43 0.21
C ALA A 25 1.15 3.91 -0.32
N ALA A 26 0.06 3.96 0.48
CA ALA A 26 -1.27 3.58 0.04
C ALA A 26 -1.77 4.44 -1.13
N THR A 27 -1.59 5.77 -1.02
CA THR A 27 -1.96 6.70 -2.08
C THR A 27 -1.20 6.39 -3.37
N GLY A 28 0.12 6.22 -3.28
CA GLY A 28 0.95 5.84 -4.42
C GLY A 28 0.55 4.48 -5.01
N ALA A 29 0.30 3.48 -4.16
CA ALA A 29 -0.13 2.15 -4.57
C ALA A 29 -1.48 2.16 -5.30
N LEU A 30 -2.44 2.93 -4.80
CA LEU A 30 -3.76 3.08 -5.44
C LEU A 30 -3.65 3.77 -6.81
N LEU A 31 -2.85 4.84 -6.91
CA LEU A 31 -2.64 5.54 -8.18
C LEU A 31 -1.95 4.66 -9.21
N VAL A 32 -0.79 4.10 -8.87
CA VAL A 32 -0.02 3.24 -9.79
C VAL A 32 -0.76 1.95 -10.08
N GLY A 33 -1.36 1.30 -9.08
CA GLY A 33 -2.10 0.05 -9.25
C GLY A 33 -3.34 0.21 -10.13
N THR A 34 -4.04 1.35 -10.03
CA THR A 34 -5.15 1.67 -10.91
C THR A 34 -4.67 1.89 -12.34
N LEU A 35 -3.56 2.64 -12.53
CA LEU A 35 -2.96 2.83 -13.85
C LEU A 35 -2.59 1.47 -14.48
N VAL A 36 -1.92 0.62 -13.74
CA VAL A 36 -1.53 -0.73 -14.21
C VAL A 36 -2.76 -1.59 -14.51
N ALA A 37 -3.84 -1.49 -13.72
CA ALA A 37 -5.09 -2.20 -13.99
C ALA A 37 -5.70 -1.72 -15.32
N VAL A 38 -5.75 -0.40 -15.56
CA VAL A 38 -6.22 0.17 -16.84
C VAL A 38 -5.36 -0.32 -18.01
N MET A 39 -4.04 -0.34 -17.87
CA MET A 39 -3.15 -0.89 -18.91
C MET A 39 -3.47 -2.35 -19.23
N ARG A 40 -3.75 -3.17 -18.22
CA ARG A 40 -4.03 -4.61 -18.38
C ARG A 40 -5.41 -4.93 -18.97
N ILE A 41 -6.38 -4.04 -18.85
CA ILE A 41 -7.71 -4.19 -19.50
C ILE A 41 -7.77 -3.49 -20.86
N SER A 42 -6.74 -2.73 -21.23
CA SER A 42 -6.67 -2.00 -22.49
C SER A 42 -6.75 -2.94 -23.70
N PRO A 43 -7.44 -2.55 -24.79
CA PRO A 43 -7.39 -3.29 -26.06
C PRO A 43 -6.01 -3.23 -26.74
N VAL A 44 -5.12 -2.35 -26.31
CA VAL A 44 -3.79 -2.13 -26.90
C VAL A 44 -2.78 -3.18 -26.36
N PRO A 45 -2.28 -4.13 -27.20
CA PRO A 45 -1.44 -5.23 -26.73
C PRO A 45 -0.15 -4.81 -25.99
N PRO A 46 0.63 -3.81 -26.45
CA PRO A 46 1.81 -3.35 -25.71
C PRO A 46 1.53 -2.92 -24.28
N LEU A 47 0.43 -2.19 -24.04
CA LEU A 47 0.05 -1.76 -22.69
C LEU A 47 -0.26 -2.96 -21.80
N ARG A 48 -0.98 -3.96 -22.31
CA ARG A 48 -1.25 -5.20 -21.57
C ARG A 48 0.03 -5.94 -21.19
N TRP A 49 0.98 -6.00 -22.11
CA TRP A 49 2.25 -6.68 -21.84
C TRP A 49 3.05 -5.98 -20.76
N ILE A 50 3.19 -4.65 -20.83
CA ILE A 50 3.89 -3.86 -19.81
C ILE A 50 3.21 -4.03 -18.44
N GLY A 51 1.89 -3.87 -18.38
CA GLY A 51 1.15 -4.04 -17.12
C GLY A 51 1.23 -5.46 -16.57
N THR A 52 1.25 -6.48 -17.44
CA THR A 52 1.40 -7.88 -17.02
C THR A 52 2.81 -8.16 -16.51
N ALA A 53 3.84 -7.68 -17.21
CA ALA A 53 5.23 -7.81 -16.79
C ALA A 53 5.45 -7.16 -15.42
N TYR A 54 4.96 -5.93 -15.22
CA TYR A 54 5.02 -5.23 -13.94
C TYR A 54 4.44 -6.08 -12.79
N VAL A 55 3.20 -6.54 -12.95
CA VAL A 55 2.52 -7.34 -11.91
C VAL A 55 3.25 -8.65 -11.66
N THR A 56 3.72 -9.32 -12.73
CA THR A 56 4.46 -10.58 -12.61
C THR A 56 5.75 -10.39 -11.83
N VAL A 57 6.51 -9.33 -12.12
CA VAL A 57 7.77 -9.04 -11.41
C VAL A 57 7.50 -8.75 -9.93
N PHE A 58 6.66 -7.77 -9.61
CA PHE A 58 6.49 -7.36 -8.22
C PHE A 58 5.78 -8.40 -7.35
N ARG A 59 4.80 -9.13 -7.86
CA ARG A 59 4.11 -10.18 -7.10
C ARG A 59 4.99 -11.40 -6.78
N ASN A 60 5.93 -11.71 -7.66
CA ASN A 60 6.83 -12.84 -7.49
C ASN A 60 8.17 -12.46 -6.83
N SER A 61 8.41 -11.17 -6.59
CA SER A 61 9.59 -10.71 -5.85
C SER A 61 9.27 -10.65 -4.35
N PRO A 62 10.17 -11.13 -3.47
CA PRO A 62 10.04 -10.89 -2.04
C PRO A 62 10.10 -9.39 -1.73
N LEU A 63 9.18 -8.89 -0.90
CA LEU A 63 9.15 -7.47 -0.52
C LEU A 63 10.49 -7.02 0.09
N THR A 64 11.12 -7.89 0.90
CA THR A 64 12.42 -7.62 1.52
C THR A 64 13.48 -7.26 0.49
N ILE A 65 13.51 -7.95 -0.66
CA ILE A 65 14.45 -7.65 -1.76
C ILE A 65 14.13 -6.30 -2.39
N VAL A 66 12.85 -5.99 -2.60
CA VAL A 66 12.42 -4.71 -3.16
C VAL A 66 12.82 -3.55 -2.23
N MET A 67 12.60 -3.70 -0.92
CA MET A 67 12.98 -2.72 0.10
C MET A 67 14.51 -2.57 0.20
N PHE A 68 15.24 -3.69 0.18
CA PHE A 68 16.71 -3.69 0.18
C PHE A 68 17.28 -2.93 -1.03
N PHE A 69 16.77 -3.24 -2.23
CA PHE A 69 17.18 -2.54 -3.45
C PHE A 69 16.86 -1.04 -3.40
N ALA A 70 15.70 -0.68 -2.89
CA ALA A 70 15.32 0.73 -2.76
C ALA A 70 16.21 1.47 -1.75
N ALA A 71 16.54 0.84 -0.61
CA ALA A 71 17.32 1.46 0.45
C ALA A 71 18.82 1.56 0.12
N PHE A 72 19.37 0.54 -0.53
CA PHE A 72 20.82 0.43 -0.74
C PHE A 72 21.21 0.43 -2.22
N GLY A 73 20.39 -0.15 -3.10
CA GLY A 73 20.67 -0.23 -4.53
C GLY A 73 20.51 1.10 -5.24
N LEU A 74 19.42 1.81 -5.00
CA LEU A 74 19.18 3.11 -5.64
C LEU A 74 20.24 4.15 -5.27
N PRO A 75 20.65 4.33 -4.00
CA PRO A 75 21.75 5.22 -3.66
C PRO A 75 23.09 4.82 -4.28
N ALA A 76 23.38 3.51 -4.39
CA ALA A 76 24.61 3.01 -4.97
C ALA A 76 24.75 3.28 -6.49
N LEU A 77 23.66 3.54 -7.20
CA LEU A 77 23.68 3.91 -8.61
C LEU A 77 24.12 5.37 -8.87
N GLY A 78 24.71 6.04 -7.88
CA GLY A 78 25.31 7.38 -8.03
C GLY A 78 24.33 8.52 -7.89
N SER A 79 23.17 8.24 -7.41
CA SER A 79 22.21 9.28 -7.08
C SER A 79 22.33 9.61 -5.59
N ASN A 80 23.00 10.70 -5.28
CA ASN A 80 22.68 11.44 -4.09
C ASN A 80 21.19 11.75 -4.15
N ALA A 81 20.29 10.92 -3.69
CA ALA A 81 18.83 11.08 -3.60
C ALA A 81 18.16 12.21 -4.47
N ASP A 82 18.96 12.98 -5.19
CA ASP A 82 18.59 14.15 -5.97
C ASP A 82 17.75 13.80 -7.20
N PHE A 83 17.93 12.61 -7.78
CA PHE A 83 17.09 12.20 -8.90
C PHE A 83 15.64 11.90 -8.48
N LEU A 84 15.40 11.63 -7.19
CA LEU A 84 14.07 11.53 -6.60
C LEU A 84 13.55 12.85 -6.02
N ARG A 85 14.22 13.94 -6.27
CA ARG A 85 13.67 15.29 -6.09
C ARG A 85 12.63 15.56 -7.17
N ILE A 86 11.54 14.81 -7.15
CA ILE A 86 10.37 15.10 -7.97
C ILE A 86 9.82 16.44 -7.45
N PRO A 87 9.83 17.50 -8.29
CA PRO A 87 9.23 18.77 -7.89
C PRO A 87 7.79 18.55 -7.42
N GLY A 88 7.42 19.04 -6.25
CA GLY A 88 6.14 18.80 -5.62
C GLY A 88 6.18 17.68 -4.55
N LEU A 89 6.74 16.51 -4.82
CA LEU A 89 6.84 15.45 -3.81
C LEU A 89 7.82 15.86 -2.69
N THR A 90 8.94 16.45 -3.04
CA THR A 90 9.92 17.00 -2.08
C THR A 90 9.31 18.08 -1.19
N SER A 91 8.48 18.96 -1.75
CA SER A 91 7.77 19.99 -0.98
C SER A 91 6.73 19.41 -0.04
N ILE A 92 6.08 18.31 -0.40
CA ILE A 92 5.15 17.60 0.48
C ILE A 92 5.92 16.99 1.65
N PHE A 93 7.02 16.30 1.39
CA PHE A 93 7.85 15.68 2.44
C PHE A 93 8.45 16.72 3.40
N SER A 94 8.97 17.85 2.88
CA SER A 94 9.50 18.91 3.72
C SER A 94 8.43 19.61 4.56
N ARG A 95 7.21 19.82 4.02
CA ARG A 95 6.07 20.35 4.78
C ARG A 95 5.58 19.41 5.89
N LEU A 96 5.74 18.10 5.69
CA LEU A 96 5.40 17.09 6.69
C LEU A 96 6.52 16.89 7.73
N GLY A 97 7.64 17.63 7.62
CA GLY A 97 8.79 17.45 8.50
C GLY A 97 9.57 16.15 8.27
N ILE A 98 9.36 15.48 7.12
CA ILE A 98 9.93 14.18 6.81
C ILE A 98 10.96 14.36 5.70
N ASP A 99 12.10 14.90 6.01
CA ASP A 99 13.21 15.05 5.03
C ASP A 99 14.25 13.94 5.17
N LEU A 100 13.77 12.70 5.37
CA LEU A 100 14.60 11.50 5.50
C LEU A 100 14.70 10.79 4.14
N PRO A 101 15.90 10.66 3.53
CA PRO A 101 16.04 10.00 2.23
C PRO A 101 15.46 8.57 2.21
N TYR A 102 15.75 7.78 3.24
CA TYR A 102 15.27 6.41 3.37
C TYR A 102 13.76 6.30 3.53
N PHE A 103 13.10 7.29 4.12
CA PHE A 103 11.64 7.35 4.19
C PHE A 103 11.03 7.43 2.79
N ARG A 104 11.58 8.25 1.90
CA ARG A 104 11.11 8.37 0.51
C ARG A 104 11.29 7.06 -0.25
N PHE A 105 12.45 6.41 -0.09
CA PHE A 105 12.70 5.11 -0.71
C PHE A 105 11.73 4.05 -0.21
N ALA A 106 11.45 4.00 1.09
CA ALA A 106 10.48 3.08 1.67
C ALA A 106 9.07 3.31 1.14
N VAL A 107 8.62 4.58 1.05
CA VAL A 107 7.31 4.93 0.46
C VAL A 107 7.21 4.45 -0.98
N ILE A 108 8.22 4.71 -1.81
CA ILE A 108 8.22 4.33 -3.23
C ILE A 108 8.24 2.81 -3.37
N ALA A 109 9.12 2.11 -2.65
CA ALA A 109 9.24 0.67 -2.71
C ALA A 109 7.92 -0.01 -2.31
N LEU A 110 7.35 0.42 -1.18
CA LEU A 110 6.10 -0.12 -0.66
C LEU A 110 4.92 0.20 -1.58
N ALA A 111 4.87 1.41 -2.16
CA ALA A 111 3.86 1.81 -3.12
C ALA A 111 3.93 0.98 -4.40
N LEU A 112 5.11 0.83 -5.01
CA LEU A 112 5.28 0.05 -6.23
C LEU A 112 5.00 -1.43 -6.00
N TYR A 113 5.48 -2.00 -4.91
CA TYR A 113 5.18 -3.38 -4.56
C TYR A 113 3.68 -3.61 -4.39
N THR A 114 3.03 -2.77 -3.57
CA THR A 114 1.61 -2.90 -3.26
C THR A 114 0.72 -2.63 -4.47
N ALA A 115 1.14 -1.76 -5.40
CA ALA A 115 0.40 -1.44 -6.62
C ALA A 115 0.11 -2.68 -7.50
N ALA A 116 0.99 -3.67 -7.49
CA ALA A 116 0.75 -4.93 -8.20
C ALA A 116 -0.46 -5.70 -7.62
N PHE A 117 -0.62 -5.69 -6.31
CA PHE A 117 -1.75 -6.32 -5.62
C PHE A 117 -3.03 -5.48 -5.74
N VAL A 118 -2.92 -4.15 -5.71
CA VAL A 118 -4.03 -3.23 -6.00
C VAL A 118 -4.57 -3.49 -7.42
N CYS A 119 -3.69 -3.63 -8.41
CA CYS A 119 -4.08 -3.98 -9.77
C CYS A 119 -4.89 -5.29 -9.82
N GLU A 120 -4.45 -6.32 -9.12
CA GLU A 120 -5.17 -7.59 -9.07
C GLU A 120 -6.51 -7.48 -8.33
N ALA A 121 -6.58 -6.71 -7.24
CA ALA A 121 -7.82 -6.48 -6.53
C ALA A 121 -8.86 -5.75 -7.40
N ILE A 122 -8.44 -4.74 -8.17
CA ILE A 122 -9.30 -4.04 -9.14
C ILE A 122 -9.76 -5.02 -10.22
N ARG A 123 -8.86 -5.82 -10.79
CA ARG A 123 -9.22 -6.81 -11.81
C ARG A 123 -10.15 -7.88 -11.29
N SER A 124 -9.96 -8.33 -10.06
CA SER A 124 -10.89 -9.26 -9.40
C SER A 124 -12.30 -8.66 -9.33
N GLY A 125 -12.40 -7.37 -8.99
CA GLY A 125 -13.68 -6.65 -8.99
C GLY A 125 -14.33 -6.58 -10.38
N ILE A 126 -13.53 -6.33 -11.43
CA ILE A 126 -14.03 -6.29 -12.82
C ILE A 126 -14.50 -7.67 -13.25
N ASN A 127 -13.75 -8.72 -12.95
CA ASN A 127 -14.09 -10.10 -13.30
C ASN A 127 -15.31 -10.63 -12.53
N ALA A 128 -15.69 -10.01 -11.41
CA ALA A 128 -16.89 -10.35 -10.65
C ALA A 128 -18.20 -9.84 -11.31
N VAL A 129 -18.10 -8.94 -12.30
CA VAL A 129 -19.27 -8.45 -13.04
C VAL A 129 -19.69 -9.54 -14.05
N PRO A 130 -20.96 -9.98 -14.02
CA PRO A 130 -21.45 -11.00 -14.95
C PRO A 130 -21.26 -10.57 -16.41
N PRO A 131 -20.69 -11.42 -17.28
CA PRO A 131 -20.43 -11.08 -18.69
C PRO A 131 -21.66 -10.58 -19.44
N GLY A 132 -22.84 -11.15 -19.14
CA GLY A 132 -24.11 -10.75 -19.75
C GLY A 132 -24.47 -9.26 -19.54
N GLN A 133 -24.00 -8.63 -18.47
CA GLN A 133 -24.20 -7.19 -18.27
C GLN A 133 -23.45 -6.37 -19.32
N ALA A 134 -22.20 -6.72 -19.59
CA ALA A 134 -21.38 -6.08 -20.60
C ALA A 134 -21.87 -6.41 -22.03
N GLU A 135 -22.43 -7.58 -22.27
CA GLU A 135 -23.01 -8.01 -23.54
C GLU A 135 -24.32 -7.26 -23.82
N ALA A 136 -25.22 -7.18 -22.86
CA ALA A 136 -26.46 -6.42 -22.96
C ALA A 136 -26.20 -4.93 -23.26
N ALA A 137 -25.21 -4.34 -22.58
CA ALA A 137 -24.80 -2.97 -22.82
C ALA A 137 -24.31 -2.73 -24.27
N ARG A 138 -23.57 -3.68 -24.82
CA ARG A 138 -23.14 -3.63 -26.23
C ARG A 138 -24.31 -3.82 -27.20
N ALA A 139 -25.27 -4.69 -26.88
CA ALA A 139 -26.44 -4.94 -27.71
C ALA A 139 -27.31 -3.70 -27.88
N ILE A 140 -27.35 -2.79 -26.90
CA ILE A 140 -28.04 -1.51 -26.98
C ILE A 140 -27.16 -0.37 -27.56
N GLY A 141 -25.95 -0.71 -28.09
CA GLY A 141 -25.11 0.22 -28.85
C GLY A 141 -24.10 1.02 -28.00
N LEU A 142 -23.86 0.67 -26.74
CA LEU A 142 -22.84 1.34 -25.95
C LEU A 142 -21.42 1.01 -26.46
N THR A 143 -20.61 2.06 -26.64
CA THR A 143 -19.19 1.91 -26.96
C THR A 143 -18.44 1.25 -25.81
N PHE A 144 -17.23 0.72 -26.06
CA PHE A 144 -16.40 0.10 -25.02
C PHE A 144 -16.21 1.02 -23.79
N GLY A 145 -15.89 2.30 -24.01
CA GLY A 145 -15.71 3.28 -22.95
C GLY A 145 -17.00 3.57 -22.17
N GLN A 146 -18.13 3.67 -22.85
CA GLN A 146 -19.45 3.87 -22.22
C GLN A 146 -19.86 2.65 -21.41
N ASN A 147 -19.72 1.44 -21.97
CA ASN A 147 -19.98 0.19 -21.24
C ASN A 147 -19.12 0.08 -19.99
N LEU A 148 -17.81 0.34 -20.12
CA LEU A 148 -16.90 0.33 -18.98
C LEU A 148 -17.33 1.33 -17.90
N ARG A 149 -17.62 2.58 -18.27
CA ARG A 149 -17.93 3.67 -17.35
C ARG A 149 -19.29 3.53 -16.67
N TYR A 150 -20.32 3.15 -17.41
CA TYR A 150 -21.70 3.19 -16.91
C TYR A 150 -22.21 1.84 -16.39
N VAL A 151 -21.64 0.73 -16.83
CA VAL A 151 -22.11 -0.62 -16.46
C VAL A 151 -21.08 -1.37 -15.63
N VAL A 152 -19.85 -1.52 -16.13
CA VAL A 152 -18.86 -2.39 -15.51
C VAL A 152 -18.21 -1.74 -14.28
N LEU A 153 -17.66 -0.52 -14.39
CA LEU A 153 -16.93 0.12 -13.29
C LEU A 153 -17.77 0.34 -12.02
N PRO A 154 -19.04 0.80 -12.08
CA PRO A 154 -19.84 0.95 -10.87
C PRO A 154 -20.07 -0.36 -10.12
N GLN A 155 -20.23 -1.48 -10.84
CA GLN A 155 -20.39 -2.81 -10.25
C GLN A 155 -19.05 -3.37 -9.77
N ALA A 156 -18.01 -3.25 -10.58
CA ALA A 156 -16.64 -3.70 -10.27
C ALA A 156 -16.10 -3.00 -9.01
N TRP A 157 -16.34 -1.69 -8.85
CA TRP A 157 -15.93 -0.96 -7.67
C TRP A 157 -16.50 -1.55 -6.39
N LYS A 158 -17.81 -1.87 -6.41
CA LYS A 158 -18.44 -2.52 -5.26
C LYS A 158 -17.73 -3.84 -4.91
N SER A 159 -17.40 -4.65 -5.88
CA SER A 159 -16.73 -5.95 -5.68
C SER A 159 -15.25 -5.81 -5.31
N ALA A 160 -14.58 -4.74 -5.73
CA ALA A 160 -13.15 -4.52 -5.47
C ALA A 160 -12.84 -3.98 -4.06
N VAL A 161 -13.79 -3.32 -3.38
CA VAL A 161 -13.52 -2.62 -2.11
C VAL A 161 -12.97 -3.55 -1.03
N VAL A 162 -13.53 -4.75 -0.85
CA VAL A 162 -13.05 -5.69 0.19
C VAL A 162 -11.65 -6.22 -0.14
N PRO A 163 -11.36 -6.74 -1.35
CA PRO A 163 -10.00 -7.08 -1.75
C PRO A 163 -9.01 -5.92 -1.62
N LEU A 164 -9.37 -4.70 -2.03
CA LEU A 164 -8.52 -3.52 -1.89
C LEU A 164 -8.20 -3.23 -0.42
N GLY A 165 -9.19 -3.27 0.45
CA GLY A 165 -8.98 -3.07 1.87
C GLY A 165 -8.05 -4.13 2.48
N SER A 166 -8.17 -5.39 2.08
CA SER A 166 -7.28 -6.46 2.51
C SER A 166 -5.83 -6.22 2.06
N VAL A 167 -5.64 -5.69 0.84
CA VAL A 167 -4.31 -5.29 0.33
C VAL A 167 -3.73 -4.14 1.16
N ILE A 168 -4.53 -3.14 1.53
CA ILE A 168 -4.06 -2.03 2.37
C ILE A 168 -3.69 -2.50 3.78
N ILE A 169 -4.48 -3.40 4.39
CA ILE A 169 -4.13 -4.00 5.70
C ILE A 169 -2.80 -4.78 5.59
N ALA A 170 -2.61 -5.54 4.54
CA ALA A 170 -1.35 -6.24 4.30
C ALA A 170 -0.18 -5.26 4.13
N MET A 171 -0.37 -4.17 3.40
CA MET A 171 0.63 -3.12 3.23
C MET A 171 1.01 -2.46 4.56
N ILE A 172 0.04 -2.15 5.44
CA ILE A 172 0.33 -1.60 6.78
C ILE A 172 1.23 -2.56 7.57
N LYS A 173 0.96 -3.86 7.55
CA LYS A 173 1.83 -4.84 8.19
C LYS A 173 3.22 -4.92 7.54
N ASN A 174 3.27 -4.84 6.22
CA ASN A 174 4.51 -4.84 5.46
C ASN A 174 5.38 -3.60 5.70
N SER A 175 4.78 -2.46 6.10
CA SER A 175 5.54 -1.25 6.44
C SER A 175 6.49 -1.44 7.62
N ALA A 176 6.28 -2.47 8.45
CA ALA A 176 7.20 -2.82 9.52
C ALA A 176 8.64 -3.10 9.03
N LEU A 177 8.82 -3.46 7.76
CA LEU A 177 10.14 -3.65 7.16
C LEU A 177 10.91 -2.33 6.99
N ALA A 178 10.23 -1.19 6.92
CA ALA A 178 10.85 0.10 6.62
C ALA A 178 11.91 0.49 7.67
N GLY A 179 11.64 0.26 8.95
CA GLY A 179 12.58 0.52 10.04
C GLY A 179 13.87 -0.29 9.98
N PHE A 180 13.81 -1.50 9.40
CA PHE A 180 15.00 -2.34 9.17
C PHE A 180 15.82 -1.87 7.96
N PHE A 181 15.24 -1.09 7.06
CA PHE A 181 15.88 -0.58 5.85
C PHE A 181 16.16 0.92 5.90
N GLY A 182 16.41 1.47 7.10
CA GLY A 182 16.95 2.81 7.29
C GLY A 182 15.94 3.91 7.56
N VAL A 183 14.65 3.61 7.72
CA VAL A 183 13.67 4.59 8.19
C VAL A 183 13.82 4.76 9.70
N ILE A 184 14.61 5.77 10.07
CA ILE A 184 14.90 6.07 11.47
C ILE A 184 13.65 6.67 12.12
N GLY A 185 13.31 6.17 13.31
CA GLY A 185 12.23 6.68 14.14
C GLY A 185 10.84 6.18 13.79
N ASP A 186 10.69 5.24 12.84
CA ASP A 186 9.42 4.53 12.66
C ASP A 186 9.18 3.55 13.81
N LEU A 187 8.00 2.95 13.85
CA LEU A 187 7.60 2.07 14.96
C LEU A 187 8.52 0.86 15.12
N SER A 188 9.02 0.29 14.01
CA SER A 188 9.91 -0.87 14.01
C SER A 188 11.35 -0.49 14.37
N ASN A 189 11.84 0.63 13.89
CA ASN A 189 13.15 1.16 14.26
C ASN A 189 13.17 1.57 15.75
N SER A 190 12.09 2.17 16.24
CA SER A 190 11.93 2.50 17.67
C SER A 190 12.02 1.25 18.55
N ALA A 191 11.40 0.14 18.13
CA ALA A 191 11.54 -1.13 18.83
C ALA A 191 12.99 -1.64 18.86
N GLN A 192 13.68 -1.57 17.72
CA GLN A 192 15.08 -1.97 17.62
C GLN A 192 15.98 -1.11 18.52
N ASN A 193 15.77 0.19 18.55
CA ASN A 193 16.54 1.09 19.41
C ASN A 193 16.29 0.84 20.89
N LEU A 194 15.04 0.68 21.32
CA LEU A 194 14.67 0.39 22.70
C LEU A 194 15.32 -0.92 23.18
N THR A 195 15.30 -1.96 22.36
CA THR A 195 15.84 -3.26 22.76
C THR A 195 17.36 -3.35 22.63
N SER A 196 17.94 -2.84 21.54
CA SER A 196 19.36 -3.03 21.23
C SER A 196 20.25 -1.94 21.80
N ALA A 197 19.80 -0.68 21.84
CA ALA A 197 20.61 0.44 22.32
C ALA A 197 20.34 0.76 23.79
N LEU A 198 19.09 0.71 24.24
CA LEU A 198 18.72 1.01 25.62
C LEU A 198 18.60 -0.22 26.52
N GLY A 199 18.66 -1.43 25.95
CA GLY A 199 18.62 -2.69 26.73
C GLY A 199 17.25 -2.99 27.34
N GLU A 200 16.18 -2.37 26.83
CA GLU A 200 14.83 -2.59 27.33
C GLU A 200 14.35 -4.03 27.08
N PRO A 201 13.55 -4.61 27.99
CA PRO A 201 13.03 -5.95 27.81
C PRO A 201 12.20 -6.08 26.52
N ILE A 202 12.49 -7.12 25.73
CA ILE A 202 11.89 -7.31 24.38
C ILE A 202 10.36 -7.47 24.42
N ILE A 203 9.82 -8.13 25.47
CA ILE A 203 8.37 -8.43 25.55
C ILE A 203 7.51 -7.16 25.66
N PRO A 204 7.76 -6.22 26.61
CA PRO A 204 7.04 -4.97 26.67
C PRO A 204 7.17 -4.12 25.39
N VAL A 205 8.37 -4.05 24.81
CA VAL A 205 8.61 -3.32 23.57
C VAL A 205 7.82 -3.93 22.43
N PHE A 206 7.84 -5.26 22.28
CA PHE A 206 7.05 -5.96 21.26
C PHE A 206 5.54 -5.72 21.43
N ILE A 207 5.03 -5.71 22.66
CA ILE A 207 3.62 -5.39 22.93
C ILE A 207 3.30 -3.96 22.48
N GLY A 208 4.16 -2.98 22.79
CA GLY A 208 3.96 -1.59 22.37
C GLY A 208 3.86 -1.42 20.86
N VAL A 209 4.80 -2.01 20.12
CA VAL A 209 4.79 -2.01 18.65
C VAL A 209 3.57 -2.72 18.11
N SER A 210 3.21 -3.88 18.68
CA SER A 210 2.04 -4.65 18.26
C SER A 210 0.75 -3.85 18.45
N ILE A 211 0.59 -3.13 19.55
CA ILE A 211 -0.54 -2.23 19.80
C ILE A 211 -0.58 -1.15 18.69
N GLY A 212 0.53 -0.54 18.34
CA GLY A 212 0.60 0.46 17.28
C GLY A 212 0.07 -0.06 15.93
N PHE A 213 0.53 -1.25 15.51
CA PHE A 213 0.03 -1.88 14.27
C PHE A 213 -1.43 -2.31 14.37
N LEU A 214 -1.89 -2.80 15.53
CA LEU A 214 -3.28 -3.17 15.75
C LEU A 214 -4.22 -1.96 15.68
N VAL A 215 -3.81 -0.82 16.24
CA VAL A 215 -4.58 0.43 16.16
C VAL A 215 -4.78 0.87 14.70
N MET A 216 -3.81 0.64 13.82
CA MET A 216 -3.95 0.94 12.39
C MET A 216 -4.79 -0.10 11.63
N THR A 217 -4.66 -1.39 11.95
CA THR A 217 -5.21 -2.47 11.13
C THR A 217 -6.61 -2.92 11.57
N VAL A 218 -6.87 -2.99 12.88
CA VAL A 218 -8.15 -3.50 13.43
C VAL A 218 -9.35 -2.64 13.03
N PRO A 219 -9.31 -1.29 13.13
CA PRO A 219 -10.43 -0.47 12.70
C PRO A 219 -10.76 -0.65 11.22
N LEU A 220 -9.73 -0.77 10.39
CA LEU A 220 -9.89 -1.01 8.95
C LEU A 220 -10.50 -2.40 8.69
N GLY A 221 -10.05 -3.44 9.39
CA GLY A 221 -10.61 -4.78 9.31
C GLY A 221 -12.10 -4.81 9.69
N ILE A 222 -12.46 -4.20 10.81
CA ILE A 222 -13.87 -4.10 11.26
C ILE A 222 -14.73 -3.37 10.21
N LEU A 223 -14.20 -2.31 9.62
CA LEU A 223 -14.92 -1.58 8.57
C LEU A 223 -15.18 -2.47 7.34
N LEU A 224 -14.17 -3.23 6.90
CA LEU A 224 -14.31 -4.14 5.76
C LEU A 224 -15.32 -5.25 6.05
N ASP A 225 -15.27 -5.87 7.22
CA ASP A 225 -16.23 -6.90 7.64
C ASP A 225 -17.67 -6.36 7.64
N ARG A 226 -17.87 -5.12 8.09
CA ARG A 226 -19.18 -4.47 8.05
C ARG A 226 -19.68 -4.25 6.62
N ILE A 227 -18.79 -3.83 5.71
CA ILE A 227 -19.12 -3.63 4.30
C ILE A 227 -19.49 -4.96 3.67
N GLU A 228 -18.75 -6.02 3.93
CA GLU A 228 -19.00 -7.35 3.39
C GLU A 228 -20.34 -7.93 3.87
N ARG A 229 -20.61 -7.89 5.16
CA ARG A 229 -21.89 -8.36 5.74
C ARG A 229 -23.09 -7.62 5.18
N ARG A 230 -23.02 -6.29 5.01
CA ARG A 230 -24.12 -5.51 4.40
C ARG A 230 -24.41 -5.94 2.96
N ARG A 231 -23.39 -6.33 2.21
CA ARG A 231 -23.55 -6.82 0.83
C ARG A 231 -24.13 -8.23 0.76
N ALA A 232 -23.72 -9.11 1.64
CA ALA A 232 -24.26 -10.46 1.71
C ALA A 232 -25.77 -10.45 2.05
N VAL A 233 -26.25 -9.51 2.87
CA VAL A 233 -27.67 -9.33 3.16
C VAL A 233 -28.44 -8.74 1.98
N ALA A 234 -27.87 -7.79 1.25
CA ALA A 234 -28.52 -7.15 0.09
C ALA A 234 -28.60 -8.05 -1.18
N ALA A 235 -27.86 -9.16 -1.18
CA ALA A 235 -27.83 -10.13 -2.29
C ALA A 235 -28.81 -11.32 -2.08
N ARG A 236 -29.45 -11.40 -0.92
CA ARG A 236 -30.54 -12.35 -0.60
C ARG A 236 -31.91 -11.73 -0.87
#